data_cd78bd52d8e6727f1b06b56db771bc8e
#
_entry.id   cd78bd52d8e6727f1b06b56db771bc8e
#
_cell.length_a   1.000
_cell.length_b   1.000
_cell.length_c   1.000
_cell.angle_alpha   90.00
_cell.angle_beta   90.00
_cell.angle_gamma   90.00
#
_symmetry.space_group_name_H-M   'P 1'
#
loop_
_entity.id
_entity.type
_entity.pdbx_description
1 polymer ?
#
loop_
_entity_poly.entity_id
_entity_poly.type
_entity_poly.pdbx_seq_one_letter_code
_entity_poly.pdbx_strand_id
1 'polypeptide(L)'
;IVPNSYITTQILTNYSMPHSLSRFEMNYTLDFSIPSDRAIRVLTAALLDSVGPAGPVASPKPKAILTKVNSDGAVYKLKYFLEPAQVSPPKARNTINANVLHHLTNAGMAQAYAKQDIFIGKMPKRQKSWSDKEDRMHLLSNIDLFKDFSEEMLQAMTDSFHLKEFKPEEVLFNQGDDGESLFVLVEGLLEVSLQVEGEKRHLTFLRPGSFLGEMALLTGEKRSADVTSSTESLVGELTKESIMSLATENPEVLNKMTAVVAKRRLKNEEMWATSAKSHDEAVQQEEKSLMARVMNFFFGNK
;
A
#
# COMPACT_ATOMS: atom_id res chain seq x y z
N ILE A 1 33.45 5.05 -45.58
CA ILE A 1 32.89 3.95 -46.37
C ILE A 1 32.83 2.72 -45.45
N VAL A 2 31.66 2.19 -45.24
CA VAL A 2 31.45 0.98 -44.43
C VAL A 2 31.28 -0.19 -45.43
N PRO A 3 32.02 -1.28 -45.29
CA PRO A 3 31.87 -2.45 -46.16
C PRO A 3 30.45 -3.06 -46.05
N ASN A 4 29.87 -3.50 -47.17
CA ASN A 4 28.53 -4.11 -47.19
C ASN A 4 28.43 -5.34 -46.27
N SER A 5 29.51 -6.14 -46.15
CA SER A 5 29.56 -7.28 -45.24
C SER A 5 29.42 -6.90 -43.77
N TYR A 6 29.83 -5.71 -43.37
CA TYR A 6 29.68 -5.21 -42.03
C TYR A 6 28.22 -4.79 -41.72
N ILE A 7 27.55 -4.20 -42.72
CA ILE A 7 26.14 -3.78 -42.59
C ILE A 7 25.19 -5.00 -42.49
N THR A 8 25.47 -6.08 -43.19
CA THR A 8 24.64 -7.28 -43.21
C THR A 8 24.73 -8.12 -41.91
N THR A 9 25.77 -7.91 -41.11
CA THR A 9 25.98 -8.62 -39.82
C THR A 9 25.60 -7.80 -38.59
N GLN A 10 25.24 -6.54 -38.77
CA GLN A 10 24.89 -5.67 -37.66
C GLN A 10 23.39 -5.38 -37.60
N ILE A 11 22.87 -5.20 -36.38
CA ILE A 11 21.52 -4.74 -36.18
C ILE A 11 21.47 -3.24 -36.49
N LEU A 12 20.76 -2.88 -37.56
CA LEU A 12 20.54 -1.49 -37.93
C LEU A 12 19.26 -0.97 -37.30
N THR A 13 19.37 0.09 -36.50
CA THR A 13 18.20 0.75 -35.92
C THR A 13 17.85 1.99 -36.72
N ASN A 14 16.69 1.96 -37.38
CA ASN A 14 16.16 3.12 -38.08
C ASN A 14 15.26 3.95 -37.16
N TYR A 15 15.66 5.18 -36.87
CA TYR A 15 14.91 6.11 -36.02
C TYR A 15 13.96 7.05 -36.76
N SER A 16 13.93 7.01 -38.10
CA SER A 16 13.16 7.97 -38.92
C SER A 16 11.98 7.35 -39.68
N MET A 17 11.90 6.02 -39.75
CA MET A 17 10.83 5.33 -40.49
C MET A 17 10.19 4.25 -39.61
N PRO A 18 8.85 4.07 -39.66
CA PRO A 18 7.86 4.84 -40.41
C PRO A 18 7.44 6.17 -39.76
N HIS A 19 7.86 6.45 -38.51
CA HIS A 19 7.51 7.66 -37.79
C HIS A 19 8.77 8.37 -37.26
N SER A 20 8.76 9.70 -37.21
CA SER A 20 9.84 10.53 -36.65
C SER A 20 10.01 10.34 -35.12
N LEU A 21 8.94 9.94 -34.44
CA LEU A 21 8.92 9.70 -33.00
C LEU A 21 9.34 8.26 -32.67
N SER A 22 10.38 8.16 -31.86
CA SER A 22 10.90 6.88 -31.37
C SER A 22 10.76 6.76 -29.86
N ARG A 23 10.30 5.57 -29.38
CA ARG A 23 10.19 5.26 -27.97
C ARG A 23 11.53 4.79 -27.41
N PHE A 24 11.92 5.37 -26.27
CA PHE A 24 13.08 5.00 -25.50
C PHE A 24 12.70 4.61 -24.09
N GLU A 25 13.55 3.77 -23.49
CA GLU A 25 13.37 3.30 -22.12
C GLU A 25 14.70 3.38 -21.36
N MET A 26 14.62 3.71 -20.07
CA MET A 26 15.74 3.69 -19.12
C MET A 26 15.32 3.01 -17.84
N ASN A 27 16.22 2.34 -17.18
CA ASN A 27 15.95 1.72 -15.88
C ASN A 27 16.69 2.47 -14.77
N TYR A 28 16.00 2.67 -13.65
CA TYR A 28 16.56 3.16 -12.40
C TYR A 28 16.24 2.17 -11.30
N THR A 29 17.23 1.86 -10.47
CA THR A 29 17.05 1.00 -9.31
C THR A 29 17.12 1.87 -8.06
N LEU A 30 16.04 1.85 -7.27
CA LEU A 30 15.93 2.60 -6.02
C LEU A 30 15.84 1.63 -4.84
N ASP A 31 16.18 2.11 -3.66
CA ASP A 31 16.14 1.34 -2.43
C ASP A 31 14.72 0.90 -2.07
N PHE A 32 14.59 -0.27 -1.47
CA PHE A 32 13.31 -0.83 -1.00
C PHE A 32 12.61 0.01 0.06
N SER A 33 13.36 0.80 0.83
CA SER A 33 12.79 1.69 1.84
C SER A 33 11.94 2.82 1.27
N ILE A 34 12.03 3.04 -0.05
CA ILE A 34 11.27 4.08 -0.74
C ILE A 34 9.93 3.52 -1.19
N PRO A 35 8.79 4.05 -0.70
CA PRO A 35 7.47 3.64 -1.17
C PRO A 35 7.34 3.83 -2.69
N SER A 36 6.80 2.81 -3.37
CA SER A 36 6.73 2.78 -4.84
C SER A 36 5.99 3.99 -5.44
N ASP A 37 4.91 4.43 -4.81
CA ASP A 37 4.11 5.56 -5.29
C ASP A 37 4.91 6.87 -5.20
N ARG A 38 5.71 7.01 -4.13
CA ARG A 38 6.61 8.15 -3.96
C ARG A 38 7.71 8.14 -5.03
N ALA A 39 8.30 6.97 -5.29
CA ALA A 39 9.33 6.80 -6.32
C ALA A 39 8.78 7.13 -7.71
N ILE A 40 7.62 6.58 -8.09
CA ILE A 40 6.97 6.83 -9.38
C ILE A 40 6.66 8.32 -9.55
N ARG A 41 6.15 8.98 -8.50
CA ARG A 41 5.84 10.41 -8.54
C ARG A 41 7.08 11.26 -8.81
N VAL A 42 8.18 11.02 -8.08
CA VAL A 42 9.43 11.78 -8.22
C VAL A 42 10.09 11.51 -9.57
N LEU A 43 10.19 10.26 -10.01
CA LEU A 43 10.76 9.90 -11.31
C LEU A 43 9.92 10.43 -12.48
N THR A 44 8.60 10.44 -12.36
CA THR A 44 7.72 11.02 -13.38
C THR A 44 7.88 12.55 -13.45
N ALA A 45 8.01 13.22 -12.31
CA ALA A 45 8.28 14.66 -12.26
C ALA A 45 9.61 15.00 -12.93
N ALA A 46 10.67 14.25 -12.65
CA ALA A 46 11.98 14.42 -13.29
C ALA A 46 11.94 14.21 -14.81
N LEU A 47 11.16 13.24 -15.28
CA LEU A 47 10.96 13.03 -16.72
C LEU A 47 10.22 14.20 -17.38
N LEU A 48 9.19 14.75 -16.72
CA LEU A 48 8.42 15.89 -17.24
C LEU A 48 9.25 17.16 -17.23
N ASP A 49 10.10 17.36 -16.23
CA ASP A 49 11.06 18.45 -16.15
C ASP A 49 12.15 18.37 -17.25
N SER A 50 12.38 17.17 -17.77
CA SER A 50 13.32 16.93 -18.87
C SER A 50 12.73 17.24 -20.25
N VAL A 51 11.42 17.50 -20.36
CA VAL A 51 10.76 17.79 -21.64
C VAL A 51 11.25 19.11 -22.21
N GLY A 52 11.66 19.09 -23.49
CA GLY A 52 12.11 20.30 -24.17
C GLY A 52 13.17 20.06 -25.26
N PRO A 53 13.84 21.09 -25.73
CA PRO A 53 14.74 21.05 -26.90
C PRO A 53 15.95 20.12 -26.75
N ALA A 54 16.30 19.73 -25.52
CA ALA A 54 17.40 18.81 -25.22
C ALA A 54 16.94 17.48 -24.61
N GLY A 55 15.65 17.22 -24.60
CA GLY A 55 15.04 16.10 -23.89
C GLY A 55 13.87 15.47 -24.63
N PRO A 56 13.01 14.75 -23.89
CA PRO A 56 11.82 14.11 -24.42
C PRO A 56 10.80 15.10 -24.98
N VAL A 57 9.93 14.60 -25.88
CA VAL A 57 8.74 15.34 -26.29
C VAL A 57 7.63 15.25 -25.23
N ALA A 58 6.75 16.25 -25.19
CA ALA A 58 5.65 16.30 -24.22
C ALA A 58 4.54 15.27 -24.52
N SER A 59 4.35 14.92 -25.77
CA SER A 59 3.34 13.94 -26.24
C SER A 59 3.98 12.92 -27.16
N PRO A 60 3.81 11.62 -26.90
CA PRO A 60 3.13 10.99 -25.76
C PRO A 60 3.81 11.30 -24.40
N LYS A 61 2.99 11.47 -23.36
CA LYS A 61 3.47 11.88 -22.04
C LYS A 61 4.47 10.87 -21.45
N PRO A 62 5.66 11.32 -21.06
CA PRO A 62 6.64 10.49 -20.38
C PRO A 62 6.10 9.94 -19.05
N LYS A 63 6.50 8.72 -18.69
CA LYS A 63 6.04 8.07 -17.44
C LYS A 63 7.08 7.13 -16.86
N ALA A 64 7.05 6.99 -15.54
CA ALA A 64 7.78 5.98 -14.79
C ALA A 64 6.83 4.87 -14.34
N ILE A 65 7.29 3.63 -14.38
CA ILE A 65 6.56 2.44 -13.89
C ILE A 65 7.52 1.52 -13.14
N LEU A 66 7.05 0.89 -12.07
CA LEU A 66 7.76 -0.21 -11.41
C LEU A 66 7.66 -1.45 -12.30
N THR A 67 8.81 -2.08 -12.61
CA THR A 67 8.85 -3.23 -13.52
C THR A 67 9.40 -4.49 -12.89
N LYS A 68 10.28 -4.37 -11.91
CA LYS A 68 10.94 -5.51 -11.28
C LYS A 68 11.35 -5.17 -9.85
N VAL A 69 11.36 -6.17 -9.00
CA VAL A 69 11.96 -6.12 -7.67
C VAL A 69 12.97 -7.26 -7.58
N ASN A 70 14.21 -6.97 -7.20
CA ASN A 70 15.29 -7.94 -7.11
C ASN A 70 16.15 -7.66 -5.87
N SER A 71 17.23 -8.41 -5.67
CA SER A 71 18.17 -8.25 -4.54
C SER A 71 18.78 -6.85 -4.44
N ASP A 72 18.92 -6.15 -5.56
CA ASP A 72 19.59 -4.85 -5.60
C ASP A 72 18.62 -3.70 -5.30
N GLY A 73 17.31 -3.91 -5.44
CA GLY A 73 16.30 -2.88 -5.21
C GLY A 73 15.06 -3.03 -6.07
N ALA A 74 14.26 -1.98 -6.07
CA ALA A 74 13.07 -1.83 -6.92
C ALA A 74 13.47 -1.14 -8.24
N VAL A 75 13.24 -1.82 -9.37
CA VAL A 75 13.60 -1.34 -10.70
C VAL A 75 12.44 -0.61 -11.35
N TYR A 76 12.63 0.65 -11.63
CA TYR A 76 11.67 1.51 -12.31
C TYR A 76 12.10 1.73 -13.75
N LYS A 77 11.16 1.58 -14.67
CA LYS A 77 11.35 1.84 -16.08
C LYS A 77 10.77 3.21 -16.43
N LEU A 78 11.61 4.08 -16.96
CA LEU A 78 11.26 5.38 -17.48
C LEU A 78 11.00 5.24 -18.97
N LYS A 79 9.78 5.52 -19.42
CA LYS A 79 9.36 5.48 -20.82
C LYS A 79 9.16 6.89 -21.35
N TYR A 80 9.81 7.21 -22.45
CA TYR A 80 9.75 8.52 -23.08
C TYR A 80 9.91 8.42 -24.59
N PHE A 81 9.56 9.48 -25.29
CA PHE A 81 9.66 9.57 -26.74
C PHE A 81 10.62 10.70 -27.12
N LEU A 82 11.40 10.46 -28.15
CA LEU A 82 12.29 11.43 -28.76
C LEU A 82 11.98 11.57 -30.24
N GLU A 83 12.35 12.71 -30.78
CA GLU A 83 12.49 12.95 -32.19
C GLU A 83 13.99 12.96 -32.52
N PRO A 84 14.60 11.82 -32.91
CA PRO A 84 16.05 11.68 -33.03
C PRO A 84 16.69 12.60 -34.08
N ALA A 85 15.89 13.12 -35.01
CA ALA A 85 16.33 14.16 -35.96
C ALA A 85 16.61 15.49 -35.26
N GLN A 86 15.96 15.79 -34.14
CA GLN A 86 16.12 17.04 -33.40
C GLN A 86 17.07 16.89 -32.21
N VAL A 87 16.95 15.76 -31.49
CA VAL A 87 17.73 15.51 -30.28
C VAL A 87 18.34 14.10 -30.33
N SER A 88 19.65 14.01 -30.26
CA SER A 88 20.32 12.73 -30.21
C SER A 88 19.98 11.95 -28.92
N PRO A 89 19.74 10.63 -28.97
CA PRO A 89 19.39 9.83 -27.80
C PRO A 89 20.40 9.95 -26.65
N PRO A 90 21.74 10.00 -26.87
CA PRO A 90 22.70 10.22 -25.77
C PRO A 90 22.52 11.57 -25.06
N LYS A 91 22.23 12.65 -25.80
CA LYS A 91 22.02 13.99 -25.24
C LYS A 91 20.76 14.02 -24.37
N ALA A 92 19.66 13.49 -24.88
CA ALA A 92 18.41 13.39 -24.12
C ALA A 92 18.57 12.52 -22.86
N ARG A 93 19.33 11.42 -22.94
CA ARG A 93 19.64 10.55 -21.80
C ARG A 93 20.41 11.33 -20.72
N ASN A 94 21.39 12.12 -21.11
CA ASN A 94 22.16 12.95 -20.17
C ASN A 94 21.25 13.95 -19.45
N THR A 95 20.36 14.65 -20.17
CA THR A 95 19.39 15.58 -19.59
C THR A 95 18.48 14.87 -18.58
N ILE A 96 17.92 13.72 -18.94
CA ILE A 96 17.06 12.93 -18.05
C ILE A 96 17.83 12.49 -16.81
N ASN A 97 19.06 11.98 -16.96
CA ASN A 97 19.86 11.54 -15.83
C ASN A 97 20.16 12.69 -14.84
N ALA A 98 20.50 13.86 -15.37
CA ALA A 98 20.77 15.03 -14.54
C ALA A 98 19.51 15.46 -13.74
N ASN A 99 18.36 15.52 -14.40
CA ASN A 99 17.12 15.88 -13.74
C ASN A 99 16.64 14.81 -12.76
N VAL A 100 16.77 13.53 -13.10
CA VAL A 100 16.46 12.43 -12.17
C VAL A 100 17.32 12.52 -10.92
N LEU A 101 18.64 12.73 -11.08
CA LEU A 101 19.55 12.88 -9.95
C LEU A 101 19.18 14.09 -9.09
N HIS A 102 18.87 15.24 -9.71
CA HIS A 102 18.43 16.44 -9.02
C HIS A 102 17.15 16.22 -8.22
N HIS A 103 16.13 15.63 -8.83
CA HIS A 103 14.86 15.34 -8.16
C HIS A 103 14.99 14.32 -7.03
N LEU A 104 15.78 13.26 -7.23
CA LEU A 104 16.03 12.27 -6.18
C LEU A 104 16.77 12.88 -4.99
N THR A 105 17.81 13.65 -5.24
CA THR A 105 18.59 14.33 -4.19
C THR A 105 17.71 15.27 -3.36
N ASN A 106 16.93 16.14 -4.03
CA ASN A 106 16.04 17.08 -3.33
C ASN A 106 14.89 16.40 -2.61
N ALA A 107 14.46 15.23 -3.08
CA ALA A 107 13.47 14.40 -2.39
C ALA A 107 14.06 13.56 -1.24
N GLY A 108 15.38 13.64 -1.00
CA GLY A 108 16.05 12.80 0.00
C GLY A 108 16.01 11.31 -0.33
N MET A 109 15.98 10.95 -1.61
CA MET A 109 15.96 9.57 -2.09
C MET A 109 17.33 9.15 -2.56
N ALA A 110 17.81 8.02 -2.07
CA ALA A 110 19.04 7.39 -2.55
C ALA A 110 18.76 6.37 -3.66
N GLN A 111 19.67 6.26 -4.62
CA GLN A 111 19.72 5.11 -5.51
C GLN A 111 20.07 3.85 -4.70
N ALA A 112 19.62 2.69 -5.18
CA ALA A 112 20.05 1.44 -4.58
C ALA A 112 21.57 1.26 -4.73
N TYR A 113 22.19 0.81 -3.68
CA TYR A 113 23.59 0.39 -3.65
C TYR A 113 23.69 -1.01 -3.06
N ALA A 114 24.74 -1.74 -3.41
CA ALA A 114 25.00 -3.06 -2.84
C ALA A 114 25.12 -2.94 -1.32
N LYS A 115 24.21 -3.58 -0.59
CA LYS A 115 24.21 -3.63 0.88
C LYS A 115 24.72 -4.98 1.33
N GLN A 116 25.57 -4.98 2.34
CA GLN A 116 26.02 -6.18 3.03
C GLN A 116 25.78 -5.97 4.53
N ASP A 117 24.87 -6.73 5.10
CA ASP A 117 24.66 -6.74 6.54
C ASP A 117 25.69 -7.69 7.17
N ILE A 118 26.54 -7.15 8.05
CA ILE A 118 27.53 -7.92 8.80
C ILE A 118 27.05 -8.05 10.23
N PHE A 119 26.69 -9.27 10.65
CA PHE A 119 26.29 -9.57 12.01
C PHE A 119 27.49 -10.15 12.79
N ILE A 120 27.86 -9.46 13.87
CA ILE A 120 28.88 -9.94 14.80
C ILE A 120 28.15 -10.58 15.99
N GLY A 121 27.76 -11.84 15.84
CA GLY A 121 26.97 -12.57 16.84
C GLY A 121 25.94 -13.51 16.21
N LYS A 122 24.83 -13.75 16.93
CA LYS A 122 23.76 -14.61 16.43
C LYS A 122 23.02 -13.91 15.28
N MET A 123 22.98 -14.58 14.13
CA MET A 123 22.29 -14.06 12.96
C MET A 123 20.79 -13.89 13.26
N PRO A 124 20.19 -12.70 13.05
CA PRO A 124 18.75 -12.53 13.23
C PRO A 124 17.95 -13.38 12.24
N LYS A 125 16.74 -13.75 12.62
CA LYS A 125 15.81 -14.46 11.74
C LYS A 125 15.54 -13.60 10.51
N ARG A 126 15.73 -14.15 9.29
CA ARG A 126 15.46 -13.45 8.02
C ARG A 126 13.97 -13.31 7.72
N GLN A 127 13.18 -14.23 8.23
CA GLN A 127 11.74 -14.25 8.03
C GLN A 127 11.04 -14.19 9.38
N LYS A 128 9.99 -13.38 9.45
CA LYS A 128 9.10 -13.28 10.59
C LYS A 128 7.88 -14.15 10.34
N SER A 129 7.41 -14.84 11.37
CA SER A 129 6.26 -15.73 11.29
C SER A 129 5.15 -15.26 12.21
N TRP A 130 3.93 -15.25 11.71
CA TRP A 130 2.73 -14.98 12.52
C TRP A 130 2.48 -16.05 13.59
N SER A 131 3.05 -17.24 13.46
CA SER A 131 2.98 -18.30 14.48
C SER A 131 3.92 -18.08 15.67
N ASP A 132 4.99 -17.29 15.48
CA ASP A 132 5.95 -16.93 16.54
C ASP A 132 5.46 -15.68 17.28
N LYS A 133 5.44 -15.73 18.60
CA LYS A 133 4.89 -14.67 19.45
C LYS A 133 5.68 -13.34 19.32
N GLU A 134 7.02 -13.41 19.32
CA GLU A 134 7.87 -12.22 19.19
C GLU A 134 7.73 -11.57 17.81
N ASP A 135 7.71 -12.40 16.76
CA ASP A 135 7.52 -11.94 15.41
C ASP A 135 6.12 -11.33 15.22
N ARG A 136 5.09 -11.92 15.82
CA ARG A 136 3.69 -11.47 15.76
C ARG A 136 3.52 -10.06 16.31
N MET A 137 4.11 -9.75 17.45
CA MET A 137 4.06 -8.41 18.05
C MET A 137 4.61 -7.35 17.07
N HIS A 138 5.75 -7.65 16.45
CA HIS A 138 6.35 -6.74 15.48
C HIS A 138 5.54 -6.64 14.17
N LEU A 139 4.90 -7.72 13.73
CA LEU A 139 4.03 -7.69 12.55
C LEU A 139 2.73 -6.93 12.82
N LEU A 140 2.15 -7.06 14.02
CA LEU A 140 0.98 -6.28 14.46
C LEU A 140 1.25 -4.78 14.47
N SER A 141 2.46 -4.34 14.88
CA SER A 141 2.83 -2.93 14.90
C SER A 141 2.84 -2.26 13.51
N ASN A 142 2.90 -3.05 12.42
CA ASN A 142 2.85 -2.54 11.05
C ASN A 142 1.42 -2.35 10.53
N ILE A 143 0.40 -2.78 11.27
CA ILE A 143 -1.01 -2.64 10.89
C ILE A 143 -1.49 -1.26 11.33
N ASP A 144 -2.10 -0.51 10.43
CA ASP A 144 -2.53 0.88 10.70
C ASP A 144 -3.40 1.02 11.96
N LEU A 145 -4.20 0.01 12.28
CA LEU A 145 -5.06 0.00 13.47
C LEU A 145 -4.26 -0.02 14.77
N PHE A 146 -3.07 -0.61 14.80
CA PHE A 146 -2.25 -0.84 15.98
C PHE A 146 -0.95 -0.02 16.00
N LYS A 147 -0.75 0.81 15.00
CA LYS A 147 0.50 1.55 14.77
C LYS A 147 0.90 2.47 15.96
N ASP A 148 -0.11 3.02 16.63
CA ASP A 148 0.09 3.93 17.76
C ASP A 148 0.00 3.22 19.13
N PHE A 149 -0.02 1.87 19.14
CA PHE A 149 -0.05 1.08 20.36
C PHE A 149 1.35 1.01 21.00
N SER A 150 1.38 1.02 22.33
CA SER A 150 2.63 0.77 23.07
C SER A 150 3.04 -0.70 22.94
N GLU A 151 4.30 -0.98 23.25
CA GLU A 151 4.83 -2.35 23.22
C GLU A 151 4.06 -3.28 24.18
N GLU A 152 3.66 -2.75 25.36
CA GLU A 152 2.86 -3.49 26.35
C GLU A 152 1.46 -3.83 25.81
N MET A 153 0.79 -2.88 25.11
CA MET A 153 -0.50 -3.13 24.46
C MET A 153 -0.39 -4.19 23.37
N LEU A 154 0.65 -4.10 22.52
CA LEU A 154 0.89 -5.08 21.47
C LEU A 154 1.21 -6.47 22.04
N GLN A 155 1.98 -6.53 23.14
CA GLN A 155 2.30 -7.77 23.82
C GLN A 155 1.04 -8.46 24.35
N ALA A 156 0.18 -7.72 25.06
CA ALA A 156 -1.08 -8.25 25.60
C ALA A 156 -2.04 -8.69 24.49
N MET A 157 -2.07 -7.96 23.36
CA MET A 157 -2.89 -8.31 22.20
C MET A 157 -2.40 -9.57 21.49
N THR A 158 -1.09 -9.82 21.49
CA THR A 158 -0.48 -10.98 20.81
C THR A 158 -1.04 -12.32 21.28
N ASP A 159 -1.38 -12.44 22.55
CA ASP A 159 -1.92 -13.66 23.14
C ASP A 159 -3.39 -13.90 22.76
N SER A 160 -4.12 -12.83 22.48
CA SER A 160 -5.53 -12.85 22.10
C SER A 160 -5.76 -12.88 20.57
N PHE A 161 -4.70 -12.86 19.80
CA PHE A 161 -4.76 -12.83 18.33
C PHE A 161 -4.77 -14.25 17.76
N HIS A 162 -5.93 -14.70 17.31
CA HIS A 162 -6.14 -16.06 16.79
C HIS A 162 -6.07 -16.10 15.28
N LEU A 163 -5.20 -16.96 14.73
CA LEU A 163 -5.06 -17.14 13.29
C LEU A 163 -6.10 -18.16 12.79
N LYS A 164 -6.77 -17.82 11.70
CA LYS A 164 -7.72 -18.65 10.97
C LYS A 164 -7.35 -18.71 9.50
N GLU A 165 -7.40 -19.90 8.92
CA GLU A 165 -7.19 -20.13 7.49
C GLU A 165 -8.52 -20.17 6.76
N PHE A 166 -8.61 -19.53 5.61
CA PHE A 166 -9.78 -19.53 4.73
C PHE A 166 -9.37 -20.00 3.33
N LYS A 167 -10.15 -20.91 2.78
CA LYS A 167 -9.98 -21.39 1.41
C LYS A 167 -10.54 -20.36 0.41
N PRO A 168 -10.12 -20.44 -0.87
CA PRO A 168 -10.76 -19.63 -1.91
C PRO A 168 -12.29 -19.82 -1.90
N GLU A 169 -13.03 -18.74 -2.06
CA GLU A 169 -14.50 -18.67 -2.05
C GLU A 169 -15.16 -18.94 -0.68
N GLU A 170 -14.39 -19.14 0.37
CA GLU A 170 -14.91 -19.29 1.73
C GLU A 170 -15.35 -17.92 2.29
N VAL A 171 -16.55 -17.89 2.88
CA VAL A 171 -17.16 -16.69 3.44
C VAL A 171 -16.65 -16.47 4.87
N LEU A 172 -16.16 -15.26 5.17
CA LEU A 172 -15.80 -14.86 6.53
C LEU A 172 -17.05 -14.46 7.33
N PHE A 173 -17.90 -13.64 6.72
CA PHE A 173 -19.21 -13.24 7.26
C PHE A 173 -20.06 -12.60 6.14
N ASN A 174 -21.37 -12.53 6.35
CA ASN A 174 -22.31 -11.91 5.42
C ASN A 174 -22.81 -10.56 5.94
N GLN A 175 -23.26 -9.73 5.02
CA GLN A 175 -23.97 -8.50 5.34
C GLN A 175 -25.20 -8.80 6.20
N GLY A 176 -25.38 -8.04 7.28
CA GLY A 176 -26.49 -8.21 8.21
C GLY A 176 -26.25 -9.23 9.33
N ASP A 177 -25.14 -9.97 9.32
CA ASP A 177 -24.76 -10.83 10.43
C ASP A 177 -24.44 -10.01 11.69
N ASP A 178 -24.69 -10.59 12.86
CA ASP A 178 -24.17 -10.07 14.10
C ASP A 178 -22.66 -10.37 14.18
N GLY A 179 -21.88 -9.47 14.76
CA GLY A 179 -20.42 -9.63 14.73
C GLY A 179 -19.72 -9.13 15.99
N GLU A 180 -19.08 -10.05 16.71
CA GLU A 180 -18.30 -9.75 17.92
C GLU A 180 -16.80 -9.94 17.71
N SER A 181 -16.34 -9.85 16.46
CA SER A 181 -14.92 -10.00 16.09
C SER A 181 -14.47 -8.94 15.11
N LEU A 182 -13.22 -8.52 15.28
CA LEU A 182 -12.42 -7.79 14.32
C LEU A 182 -11.49 -8.78 13.63
N PHE A 183 -11.30 -8.61 12.34
CA PHE A 183 -10.38 -9.41 11.55
C PHE A 183 -9.27 -8.57 10.95
N VAL A 184 -8.09 -9.14 10.83
CA VAL A 184 -6.94 -8.56 10.15
C VAL A 184 -6.48 -9.53 9.08
N LEU A 185 -6.45 -9.09 7.83
CA LEU A 185 -5.88 -9.91 6.76
C LEU A 185 -4.36 -9.95 6.89
N VAL A 186 -3.84 -11.13 7.11
CA VAL A 186 -2.40 -11.41 7.28
C VAL A 186 -1.76 -11.76 5.95
N GLU A 187 -2.35 -12.71 5.24
CA GLU A 187 -1.92 -13.19 3.92
C GLU A 187 -3.14 -13.46 3.04
N GLY A 188 -2.96 -13.34 1.73
CA GLY A 188 -4.02 -13.60 0.74
C GLY A 188 -4.74 -12.36 0.27
N LEU A 189 -5.99 -12.54 -0.18
CA LEU A 189 -6.83 -11.48 -0.74
C LEU A 189 -8.30 -11.74 -0.37
N LEU A 190 -8.97 -10.76 0.21
CA LEU A 190 -10.40 -10.82 0.51
C LEU A 190 -11.19 -9.90 -0.42
N GLU A 191 -12.34 -10.36 -0.88
CA GLU A 191 -13.32 -9.58 -1.61
C GLU A 191 -14.38 -9.05 -0.65
N VAL A 192 -14.68 -7.75 -0.74
CA VAL A 192 -15.80 -7.11 -0.07
C VAL A 192 -16.89 -6.82 -1.09
N SER A 193 -18.12 -7.22 -0.80
CA SER A 193 -19.28 -7.00 -1.66
C SER A 193 -20.52 -6.63 -0.86
N LEU A 194 -21.48 -6.00 -1.51
CA LEU A 194 -22.79 -5.66 -0.95
C LEU A 194 -23.89 -6.45 -1.66
N GLN A 195 -24.90 -6.82 -0.91
CA GLN A 195 -26.19 -7.28 -1.46
C GLN A 195 -27.08 -6.04 -1.67
N VAL A 196 -27.34 -5.69 -2.91
CA VAL A 196 -28.22 -4.57 -3.29
C VAL A 196 -29.32 -5.13 -4.19
N GLU A 197 -30.57 -5.04 -3.76
CA GLU A 197 -31.74 -5.53 -4.50
C GLU A 197 -31.64 -6.99 -4.94
N GLY A 198 -30.94 -7.82 -4.15
CA GLY A 198 -30.72 -9.24 -4.43
C GLY A 198 -29.55 -9.56 -5.36
N GLU A 199 -28.81 -8.56 -5.81
CA GLU A 199 -27.60 -8.73 -6.60
C GLU A 199 -26.33 -8.47 -5.78
N LYS A 200 -25.34 -9.34 -5.94
CA LYS A 200 -24.01 -9.17 -5.32
C LYS A 200 -23.20 -8.13 -6.12
N ARG A 201 -22.90 -7.00 -5.48
CA ARG A 201 -22.09 -5.92 -6.06
C ARG A 201 -20.72 -5.87 -5.42
N HIS A 202 -19.68 -6.10 -6.20
CA HIS A 202 -18.30 -5.95 -5.76
C HIS A 202 -17.99 -4.51 -5.35
N LEU A 203 -17.35 -4.33 -4.20
CA LEU A 203 -16.89 -3.02 -3.71
C LEU A 203 -15.38 -2.86 -3.87
N THR A 204 -14.60 -3.77 -3.28
CA THR A 204 -13.14 -3.67 -3.25
C THR A 204 -12.50 -4.99 -2.85
N PHE A 205 -11.20 -5.09 -3.12
CA PHE A 205 -10.33 -6.11 -2.54
C PHE A 205 -9.54 -5.57 -1.34
N LEU A 206 -9.50 -6.35 -0.27
CA LEU A 206 -8.63 -6.09 0.88
C LEU A 206 -7.32 -6.86 0.71
N ARG A 207 -6.22 -6.19 1.05
CA ARG A 207 -4.85 -6.70 0.97
C ARG A 207 -4.29 -6.97 2.37
N PRO A 208 -3.20 -7.74 2.51
CA PRO A 208 -2.52 -7.92 3.78
C PRO A 208 -2.24 -6.61 4.51
N GLY A 209 -2.48 -6.59 5.82
CA GLY A 209 -2.46 -5.38 6.66
C GLY A 209 -3.80 -4.65 6.76
N SER A 210 -4.80 -5.01 5.93
CA SER A 210 -6.15 -4.47 6.08
C SER A 210 -6.87 -5.10 7.26
N PHE A 211 -7.70 -4.30 7.96
CA PHE A 211 -8.60 -4.79 9.01
C PHE A 211 -10.06 -4.60 8.61
N LEU A 212 -10.96 -5.38 9.17
CA LEU A 212 -12.39 -5.40 8.84
C LEU A 212 -13.23 -5.90 10.02
N GLY A 213 -14.54 -5.57 10.00
CA GLY A 213 -15.47 -5.97 11.05
C GLY A 213 -15.39 -5.10 12.30
N GLU A 214 -14.60 -4.04 12.28
CA GLU A 214 -14.35 -3.11 13.38
C GLU A 214 -15.63 -2.41 13.86
N MET A 215 -16.55 -2.07 12.94
CA MET A 215 -17.79 -1.38 13.29
C MET A 215 -18.69 -2.27 14.15
N ALA A 216 -18.92 -3.51 13.71
CA ALA A 216 -19.71 -4.47 14.47
C ALA A 216 -19.10 -4.73 15.86
N LEU A 217 -17.78 -4.91 15.92
CA LEU A 217 -17.05 -5.11 17.17
C LEU A 217 -17.18 -3.92 18.14
N LEU A 218 -17.01 -2.69 17.65
CA LEU A 218 -16.92 -1.49 18.49
C LEU A 218 -18.29 -0.90 18.84
N THR A 219 -19.27 -1.02 17.96
CA THR A 219 -20.59 -0.36 18.13
C THR A 219 -21.76 -1.33 18.31
N GLY A 220 -21.57 -2.62 18.09
CA GLY A 220 -22.64 -3.63 18.07
C GLY A 220 -23.53 -3.54 16.84
N GLU A 221 -23.15 -2.75 15.83
CA GLU A 221 -23.85 -2.72 14.55
C GLU A 221 -23.68 -4.06 13.81
N LYS A 222 -24.63 -4.40 12.94
CA LYS A 222 -24.53 -5.56 12.06
C LYS A 222 -23.39 -5.39 11.04
N ARG A 223 -22.89 -6.51 10.50
CA ARG A 223 -21.91 -6.50 9.41
C ARG A 223 -22.44 -5.70 8.23
N SER A 224 -21.66 -4.75 7.74
CA SER A 224 -22.08 -3.81 6.69
C SER A 224 -21.94 -4.36 5.27
N ALA A 225 -21.22 -5.48 5.09
CA ALA A 225 -20.92 -6.06 3.78
C ALA A 225 -20.68 -7.57 3.92
N ASP A 226 -20.75 -8.28 2.78
CA ASP A 226 -20.24 -9.64 2.65
C ASP A 226 -18.73 -9.60 2.49
N VAL A 227 -18.02 -10.54 3.12
CA VAL A 227 -16.58 -10.72 2.93
C VAL A 227 -16.27 -12.17 2.62
N THR A 228 -15.62 -12.38 1.49
CA THR A 228 -15.27 -13.71 0.97
C THR A 228 -13.77 -13.76 0.64
N SER A 229 -13.16 -14.89 0.89
CA SER A 229 -11.76 -15.11 0.53
C SER A 229 -11.62 -15.34 -0.97
N SER A 230 -10.83 -14.49 -1.67
CA SER A 230 -10.59 -14.64 -3.11
C SER A 230 -9.43 -15.59 -3.41
N THR A 231 -8.54 -15.79 -2.45
CA THR A 231 -7.41 -16.72 -2.51
C THR A 231 -7.32 -17.48 -1.20
N GLU A 232 -6.49 -18.50 -1.10
CA GLU A 232 -6.13 -19.03 0.23
C GLU A 232 -5.59 -17.87 1.07
N SER A 233 -6.19 -17.68 2.26
CA SER A 233 -5.96 -16.50 3.08
C SER A 233 -5.77 -16.86 4.54
N LEU A 234 -4.83 -16.18 5.18
CA LEU A 234 -4.60 -16.22 6.62
C LEU A 234 -5.14 -14.94 7.26
N VAL A 235 -6.05 -15.09 8.21
CA VAL A 235 -6.74 -13.97 8.85
C VAL A 235 -6.55 -14.09 10.36
N GLY A 236 -6.15 -12.99 10.99
CA GLY A 236 -6.11 -12.91 12.46
C GLY A 236 -7.43 -12.38 13.00
N GLU A 237 -7.94 -13.00 14.02
CA GLU A 237 -9.18 -12.61 14.71
C GLU A 237 -8.90 -12.07 16.11
N LEU A 238 -9.57 -10.97 16.45
CA LEU A 238 -9.68 -10.41 17.80
C LEU A 238 -11.14 -10.36 18.18
N THR A 239 -11.50 -11.05 19.26
CA THR A 239 -12.88 -11.06 19.76
C THR A 239 -13.17 -9.86 20.67
N LYS A 240 -14.46 -9.60 20.88
CA LYS A 240 -14.94 -8.57 21.80
C LYS A 240 -14.41 -8.79 23.23
N GLU A 241 -14.42 -10.02 23.71
CA GLU A 241 -13.91 -10.37 25.04
C GLU A 241 -12.44 -10.02 25.17
N SER A 242 -11.65 -10.33 24.15
CA SER A 242 -10.21 -10.01 24.12
C SER A 242 -9.98 -8.50 24.18
N ILE A 243 -10.72 -7.74 23.39
CA ILE A 243 -10.63 -6.26 23.39
C ILE A 243 -11.12 -5.67 24.74
N MET A 244 -12.18 -6.22 25.32
CA MET A 244 -12.67 -5.80 26.66
C MET A 244 -11.63 -6.04 27.75
N SER A 245 -10.99 -7.21 27.76
CA SER A 245 -9.94 -7.53 28.71
C SER A 245 -8.79 -6.51 28.60
N LEU A 246 -8.32 -6.26 27.36
CA LEU A 246 -7.28 -5.27 27.10
C LEU A 246 -7.68 -3.85 27.52
N ALA A 247 -8.91 -3.46 27.22
CA ALA A 247 -9.43 -2.13 27.56
C ALA A 247 -9.65 -1.93 29.07
N THR A 248 -9.90 -3.02 29.81
CA THR A 248 -9.99 -2.97 31.27
C THR A 248 -8.62 -2.68 31.90
N GLU A 249 -7.57 -3.28 31.36
CA GLU A 249 -6.19 -3.05 31.80
C GLU A 249 -5.65 -1.71 31.26
N ASN A 250 -6.00 -1.35 30.05
CA ASN A 250 -5.55 -0.13 29.38
C ASN A 250 -6.67 0.54 28.55
N PRO A 251 -7.41 1.51 29.13
CA PRO A 251 -8.53 2.19 28.47
C PRO A 251 -8.15 2.93 27.17
N GLU A 252 -6.86 3.26 26.98
CA GLU A 252 -6.39 3.92 25.76
C GLU A 252 -6.53 3.05 24.50
N VAL A 253 -6.64 1.72 24.65
CA VAL A 253 -6.84 0.79 23.53
C VAL A 253 -8.08 1.20 22.73
N LEU A 254 -9.22 1.39 23.38
CA LEU A 254 -10.46 1.78 22.71
C LEU A 254 -10.36 3.17 22.06
N ASN A 255 -9.71 4.13 22.75
CA ASN A 255 -9.51 5.48 22.21
C ASN A 255 -8.74 5.44 20.89
N LYS A 256 -7.61 4.73 20.89
CA LYS A 256 -6.75 4.60 19.70
C LYS A 256 -7.45 3.87 18.56
N MET A 257 -8.13 2.76 18.84
CA MET A 257 -8.90 2.04 17.82
C MET A 257 -10.00 2.92 17.23
N THR A 258 -10.76 3.62 18.07
CA THR A 258 -11.86 4.49 17.63
C THR A 258 -11.37 5.63 16.75
N ALA A 259 -10.25 6.27 17.07
CA ALA A 259 -9.65 7.33 16.28
C ALA A 259 -9.28 6.86 14.86
N VAL A 260 -8.66 5.68 14.73
CA VAL A 260 -8.30 5.10 13.42
C VAL A 260 -9.55 4.75 12.61
N VAL A 261 -10.55 4.15 13.25
CA VAL A 261 -11.80 3.73 12.58
C VAL A 261 -12.60 4.95 12.12
N ALA A 262 -12.71 6.01 12.95
CA ALA A 262 -13.36 7.26 12.58
C ALA A 262 -12.72 7.89 11.34
N LYS A 263 -11.40 7.98 11.32
CA LYS A 263 -10.64 8.52 10.18
C LYS A 263 -10.86 7.70 8.90
N ARG A 264 -10.88 6.36 9.01
CA ARG A 264 -11.15 5.48 7.88
C ARG A 264 -12.56 5.64 7.33
N ARG A 265 -13.57 5.75 8.23
CA ARG A 265 -14.96 5.92 7.84
C ARG A 265 -15.16 7.20 7.03
N LEU A 266 -14.65 8.33 7.51
CA LEU A 266 -14.72 9.59 6.80
C LEU A 266 -14.05 9.56 5.44
N LYS A 267 -12.86 8.94 5.36
CA LYS A 267 -12.18 8.76 4.07
C LYS A 267 -13.01 7.94 3.07
N ASN A 268 -13.74 6.94 3.54
CA ASN A 268 -14.65 6.17 2.70
C ASN A 268 -15.88 7.00 2.28
N GLU A 269 -16.45 7.78 3.19
CA GLU A 269 -17.59 8.68 2.91
C GLU A 269 -17.22 9.82 1.96
N GLU A 270 -16.02 10.41 2.06
CA GLU A 270 -15.51 11.42 1.13
C GLU A 270 -15.32 10.89 -0.30
N MET A 271 -14.95 9.63 -0.45
CA MET A 271 -14.92 8.98 -1.76
C MET A 271 -16.32 8.85 -2.39
N TRP A 272 -17.40 8.97 -1.59
CA TRP A 272 -18.80 8.83 -2.02
C TRP A 272 -19.55 10.16 -2.06
N ALA A 273 -19.07 11.20 -1.34
CA ALA A 273 -19.73 12.51 -1.24
C ALA A 273 -18.79 13.64 -1.64
N THR A 274 -19.04 14.22 -2.81
CA THR A 274 -18.40 15.46 -3.24
C THR A 274 -19.07 16.64 -2.53
N SER A 275 -18.63 17.01 -1.32
CA SER A 275 -18.88 18.37 -0.78
C SER A 275 -18.12 18.64 0.54
N ALA A 276 -17.60 19.87 0.66
CA ALA A 276 -16.65 20.38 1.60
C ALA A 276 -17.15 20.55 3.05
N LYS A 277 -16.45 19.90 3.98
CA LYS A 277 -16.21 20.39 5.36
C LYS A 277 -14.73 20.18 5.64
N SER A 278 -14.13 20.99 6.53
CA SER A 278 -12.73 20.78 6.87
C SER A 278 -12.56 19.36 7.43
N HIS A 279 -11.64 18.61 6.84
CA HIS A 279 -11.42 17.20 7.15
C HIS A 279 -11.16 16.96 8.64
N ASP A 280 -10.39 17.83 9.28
CA ASP A 280 -9.98 17.66 10.69
C ASP A 280 -11.15 17.85 11.68
N GLU A 281 -12.07 18.80 11.43
CA GLU A 281 -13.25 18.99 12.29
C GLU A 281 -14.23 17.83 12.15
N ALA A 282 -14.41 17.31 10.94
CA ALA A 282 -15.25 16.14 10.68
C ALA A 282 -14.69 14.88 11.36
N VAL A 283 -13.37 14.67 11.34
CA VAL A 283 -12.69 13.55 12.03
C VAL A 283 -12.93 13.63 13.55
N GLN A 284 -12.72 14.79 14.17
CA GLN A 284 -12.91 14.95 15.62
C GLN A 284 -14.36 14.75 16.04
N GLN A 285 -15.33 15.21 15.23
CA GLN A 285 -16.74 15.03 15.53
C GLN A 285 -17.19 13.57 15.41
N GLU A 286 -16.73 12.87 14.38
CA GLU A 286 -17.02 11.44 14.17
C GLU A 286 -16.34 10.58 15.25
N GLU A 287 -15.11 10.90 15.64
CA GLU A 287 -14.41 10.22 16.73
C GLU A 287 -15.18 10.32 18.05
N LYS A 288 -15.66 11.51 18.41
CA LYS A 288 -16.49 11.71 19.62
C LYS A 288 -17.81 10.92 19.57
N SER A 289 -18.49 10.95 18.41
CA SER A 289 -19.73 10.23 18.20
C SER A 289 -19.52 8.72 18.28
N LEU A 290 -18.50 8.21 17.62
CA LEU A 290 -18.14 6.79 17.62
C LEU A 290 -17.70 6.34 19.02
N MET A 291 -16.89 7.14 19.72
CA MET A 291 -16.47 6.85 21.10
C MET A 291 -17.67 6.74 22.06
N ALA A 292 -18.65 7.65 21.96
CA ALA A 292 -19.85 7.55 22.77
C ALA A 292 -20.61 6.23 22.54
N ARG A 293 -20.72 5.79 21.28
CA ARG A 293 -21.35 4.49 20.92
C ARG A 293 -20.54 3.30 21.43
N VAL A 294 -19.23 3.35 21.29
CA VAL A 294 -18.31 2.33 21.83
C VAL A 294 -18.44 2.20 23.33
N MET A 295 -18.36 3.32 24.05
CA MET A 295 -18.49 3.34 25.53
C MET A 295 -19.85 2.80 25.98
N ASN A 296 -20.93 3.17 25.32
CA ASN A 296 -22.26 2.66 25.62
C ASN A 296 -22.37 1.15 25.35
N PHE A 297 -21.80 0.66 24.27
CA PHE A 297 -21.85 -0.76 23.89
C PHE A 297 -21.01 -1.65 24.82
N PHE A 298 -19.82 -1.18 25.23
CA PHE A 298 -18.92 -1.96 26.09
C PHE A 298 -19.25 -1.82 27.59
N PHE A 299 -19.72 -0.67 28.03
CA PHE A 299 -19.85 -0.33 29.44
C PHE A 299 -21.25 0.16 29.87
N GLY A 300 -22.20 0.36 28.93
CA GLY A 300 -23.52 0.96 29.18
C GLY A 300 -24.58 0.04 29.77
N ASN A 301 -24.32 -1.26 29.90
CA ASN A 301 -25.21 -2.24 30.58
C ASN A 301 -24.64 -2.61 31.95
N LYS A 302 -24.74 -1.71 32.92
CA LYS A 302 -24.72 -2.03 34.35
C LYS A 302 -25.97 -1.48 35.00
#